data_108fc4bcb5fc1e131429ec15edfc38da
#
_entry.id   108fc4bcb5fc1e131429ec15edfc38da
#
_cell.length_a   1.000
_cell.length_b   1.000
_cell.length_c   1.000
_cell.angle_alpha   90.00
_cell.angle_beta   90.00
_cell.angle_gamma   90.00
#
_symmetry.space_group_name_H-M   'P 1'
#
loop_
_entity.id
_entity.type
_entity.pdbx_description
1 polymer ?
#
loop_
_entity_poly.entity_id
_entity_poly.type
_entity_poly.pdbx_seq_one_letter_code
_entity_poly.pdbx_strand_id
1 'polypeptide(L)'
;DSSTSRGLGDVYKRQPYKTPVGDRVYDTGDFNQHLSQALVVSEWDRFKERQKTSKKNGKLRGIGLATYIECTAWGDGEQVAVELEKDGSVSIYSGTQSNGQGHATAYAQFASQHLDLPLDKIRVIQGDTARVATGHGTGGSRSIPVGGVSTFVAAKDLAEKLKKLASNKLEANVADLEIVNGTIRVAGTDRQISFADLAKLPGATSDMTRGNGEFTPPDATYPNGTHVAEVEIDPATGVVSIERYTICDDFGIAVNPMLLAGQVHGGVAQGIGQALMEHTVYDKDGQLVSASLMDYTLPRADNLPSFHFETKNVPSTTNPLGIKGAGEAGSIGSTPAVMNAVIDALDRAYGIRHLQMPATPVRIFEAINGSIRVAAE
;
A
#
# COMPACT_ATOMS: atom_id res chain seq x y z
N ASP A 1 -36.47 13.37 6.94
CA ASP A 1 -35.80 12.78 5.78
C ASP A 1 -34.81 13.80 5.19
N SER A 2 -33.66 13.94 5.80
CA SER A 2 -32.66 14.93 5.31
C SER A 2 -31.99 14.41 4.04
N SER A 3 -31.96 15.23 3.00
CA SER A 3 -31.32 14.94 1.73
C SER A 3 -29.83 14.58 1.84
N THR A 4 -29.20 14.88 2.97
CA THR A 4 -27.80 14.54 3.29
C THR A 4 -27.59 13.05 3.63
N SER A 5 -28.58 12.32 4.13
CA SER A 5 -28.43 10.88 4.38
C SER A 5 -28.55 10.03 3.10
N ARG A 6 -29.13 10.56 2.03
CA ARG A 6 -29.25 9.85 0.75
C ARG A 6 -27.92 9.78 0.00
N GLY A 7 -27.06 10.80 0.12
CA GLY A 7 -25.76 10.83 -0.57
C GLY A 7 -24.79 9.76 -0.08
N LEU A 8 -24.70 9.55 1.24
CA LEU A 8 -23.82 8.53 1.81
C LEU A 8 -24.32 7.10 1.53
N GLY A 9 -25.65 6.88 1.54
CA GLY A 9 -26.22 5.56 1.23
C GLY A 9 -26.04 5.13 -0.23
N ASP A 10 -25.90 6.06 -1.17
CA ASP A 10 -25.70 5.74 -2.59
C ASP A 10 -24.23 5.41 -2.91
N VAL A 11 -23.24 5.99 -2.21
CA VAL A 11 -21.83 5.64 -2.32
C VAL A 11 -21.59 4.16 -2.04
N TYR A 12 -22.31 3.60 -1.06
CA TYR A 12 -22.19 2.21 -0.66
C TYR A 12 -22.93 1.21 -1.55
N LYS A 13 -23.83 1.67 -2.42
CA LYS A 13 -24.75 0.77 -3.15
C LYS A 13 -24.58 0.76 -4.66
N ARG A 14 -23.93 1.76 -5.26
CA ARG A 14 -23.84 1.89 -6.72
C ARG A 14 -22.46 2.39 -7.14
N GLN A 15 -21.73 1.53 -7.78
CA GLN A 15 -20.48 1.91 -8.42
C GLN A 15 -20.56 1.61 -9.93
N PRO A 16 -19.92 2.41 -10.76
CA PRO A 16 -19.10 3.58 -10.44
C PRO A 16 -19.92 4.73 -9.82
N TYR A 17 -19.34 5.43 -8.83
CA TYR A 17 -20.00 6.54 -8.14
C TYR A 17 -19.27 7.85 -8.42
N LYS A 18 -19.95 8.79 -9.07
CA LYS A 18 -19.44 10.16 -9.27
C LYS A 18 -19.62 10.97 -8.00
N THR A 19 -18.54 11.51 -7.46
CA THR A 19 -18.60 12.35 -6.26
C THR A 19 -19.33 13.67 -6.56
N PRO A 20 -20.08 14.22 -5.59
CA PRO A 20 -20.79 15.49 -5.79
C PRO A 20 -19.84 16.70 -5.92
N VAL A 21 -18.59 16.55 -5.53
CA VAL A 21 -17.56 17.59 -5.58
C VAL A 21 -16.31 17.03 -6.26
N GLY A 22 -15.71 17.80 -7.19
CA GLY A 22 -14.43 17.50 -7.79
C GLY A 22 -14.42 16.49 -8.93
N ASP A 23 -15.57 16.15 -9.50
CA ASP A 23 -15.72 15.27 -10.68
C ASP A 23 -14.99 13.91 -10.63
N ARG A 24 -14.67 13.42 -9.43
CA ARG A 24 -14.03 12.12 -9.24
C ARG A 24 -15.02 10.99 -9.32
N VAL A 25 -14.57 9.85 -9.83
CA VAL A 25 -15.39 8.65 -9.93
C VAL A 25 -14.75 7.53 -9.12
N TYR A 26 -15.42 7.08 -8.06
CA TYR A 26 -15.04 5.84 -7.37
C TYR A 26 -15.46 4.67 -8.24
N ASP A 27 -14.49 4.05 -8.88
CA ASP A 27 -14.71 3.03 -9.89
C ASP A 27 -15.26 1.73 -9.29
N THR A 28 -14.65 1.26 -8.21
CA THR A 28 -15.01 0.01 -7.54
C THR A 28 -14.77 0.06 -6.03
N GLY A 29 -15.43 -0.83 -5.27
CA GLY A 29 -15.24 -1.05 -3.83
C GLY A 29 -16.50 -1.63 -3.17
N ASP A 30 -16.37 -2.34 -2.07
CA ASP A 30 -17.47 -2.81 -1.23
C ASP A 30 -17.33 -2.30 0.21
N PHE A 31 -17.58 -1.01 0.38
CA PHE A 31 -17.35 -0.29 1.64
C PHE A 31 -18.13 -0.86 2.83
N ASN A 32 -19.39 -1.30 2.63
CA ASN A 32 -20.20 -1.92 3.68
C ASN A 32 -19.63 -3.26 4.13
N GLN A 33 -19.10 -4.05 3.19
CA GLN A 33 -18.51 -5.34 3.52
C GLN A 33 -17.23 -5.18 4.32
N HIS A 34 -16.38 -4.20 3.98
CA HIS A 34 -15.17 -3.89 4.76
C HIS A 34 -15.50 -3.52 6.20
N LEU A 35 -16.48 -2.62 6.40
CA LEU A 35 -16.93 -2.24 7.72
C LEU A 35 -17.49 -3.45 8.49
N SER A 36 -18.38 -4.21 7.88
CA SER A 36 -18.99 -5.39 8.51
C SER A 36 -17.97 -6.45 8.89
N GLN A 37 -17.02 -6.72 7.99
CA GLN A 37 -15.93 -7.65 8.24
C GLN A 37 -15.03 -7.19 9.39
N ALA A 38 -14.64 -5.91 9.39
CA ALA A 38 -13.79 -5.34 10.43
C ALA A 38 -14.45 -5.43 11.81
N LEU A 39 -15.77 -5.17 11.91
CA LEU A 39 -16.53 -5.32 13.16
C LEU A 39 -16.54 -6.77 13.67
N VAL A 40 -16.73 -7.74 12.77
CA VAL A 40 -16.72 -9.17 13.12
C VAL A 40 -15.33 -9.61 13.60
N VAL A 41 -14.30 -9.33 12.81
CA VAL A 41 -12.93 -9.78 13.06
C VAL A 41 -12.31 -9.11 14.29
N SER A 42 -12.63 -7.83 14.55
CA SER A 42 -12.21 -7.13 15.76
C SER A 42 -12.96 -7.60 17.01
N GLU A 43 -14.00 -8.44 16.86
CA GLU A 43 -14.90 -8.83 17.94
C GLU A 43 -15.49 -7.59 18.63
N TRP A 44 -15.97 -6.62 17.83
CA TRP A 44 -16.48 -5.35 18.31
C TRP A 44 -17.52 -5.49 19.43
N ASP A 45 -18.44 -6.43 19.28
CA ASP A 45 -19.54 -6.66 20.24
C ASP A 45 -19.04 -7.12 21.63
N ARG A 46 -17.84 -7.74 21.68
CA ARG A 46 -17.20 -8.20 22.93
C ARG A 46 -16.33 -7.13 23.61
N PHE A 47 -16.25 -5.93 23.04
CA PHE A 47 -15.46 -4.84 23.62
C PHE A 47 -15.83 -4.54 25.09
N LYS A 48 -17.12 -4.53 25.43
CA LYS A 48 -17.58 -4.26 26.81
C LYS A 48 -17.03 -5.23 27.84
N GLU A 49 -16.78 -6.50 27.47
CA GLU A 49 -16.19 -7.51 28.36
C GLU A 49 -14.72 -7.17 28.61
N ARG A 50 -13.97 -6.84 27.55
CA ARG A 50 -12.57 -6.46 27.64
C ARG A 50 -12.39 -5.16 28.44
N GLN A 51 -13.27 -4.19 28.23
CA GLN A 51 -13.27 -2.93 28.99
C GLN A 51 -13.47 -3.15 30.49
N LYS A 52 -14.39 -4.04 30.88
CA LYS A 52 -14.60 -4.39 32.31
C LYS A 52 -13.35 -4.98 32.92
N THR A 53 -12.61 -5.79 32.17
CA THR A 53 -11.34 -6.39 32.63
C THR A 53 -10.28 -5.31 32.86
N SER A 54 -10.08 -4.41 31.89
CA SER A 54 -9.14 -3.29 32.00
C SER A 54 -9.46 -2.39 33.20
N LYS A 55 -10.74 -2.10 33.42
CA LYS A 55 -11.20 -1.28 34.57
C LYS A 55 -10.86 -1.93 35.90
N LYS A 56 -10.99 -3.26 36.03
CA LYS A 56 -10.59 -3.98 37.25
C LYS A 56 -9.08 -3.85 37.51
N ASN A 57 -8.29 -3.69 36.47
CA ASN A 57 -6.83 -3.50 36.54
C ASN A 57 -6.42 -2.02 36.67
N GLY A 58 -7.37 -1.12 36.90
CA GLY A 58 -7.11 0.32 37.03
C GLY A 58 -6.75 1.02 35.71
N LYS A 59 -7.03 0.38 34.56
CA LYS A 59 -6.75 0.95 33.22
C LYS A 59 -8.05 1.46 32.57
N LEU A 60 -7.89 2.45 31.69
CA LEU A 60 -8.96 2.91 30.81
C LEU A 60 -8.83 2.17 29.48
N ARG A 61 -9.93 1.61 28.97
CA ARG A 61 -9.92 0.96 27.65
C ARG A 61 -10.89 1.66 26.71
N GLY A 62 -10.40 1.98 25.51
CA GLY A 62 -11.19 2.57 24.45
C GLY A 62 -11.07 1.79 23.15
N ILE A 63 -12.07 1.95 22.30
CA ILE A 63 -12.12 1.38 20.96
C ILE A 63 -12.42 2.49 19.94
N GLY A 64 -11.66 2.49 18.85
CA GLY A 64 -11.82 3.46 17.77
C GLY A 64 -11.90 2.77 16.41
N LEU A 65 -12.73 3.32 15.55
CA LEU A 65 -12.92 2.86 14.18
C LEU A 65 -12.68 4.02 13.23
N ALA A 66 -12.05 3.72 12.09
CA ALA A 66 -11.96 4.62 10.94
C ALA A 66 -12.22 3.85 9.65
N THR A 67 -13.07 4.40 8.81
CA THR A 67 -13.18 3.99 7.40
C THR A 67 -12.52 5.05 6.53
N TYR A 68 -11.84 4.62 5.49
CA TYR A 68 -11.16 5.53 4.59
C TYR A 68 -11.36 5.15 3.13
N ILE A 69 -11.14 6.10 2.25
CA ILE A 69 -10.93 5.94 0.82
C ILE A 69 -9.81 6.89 0.42
N GLU A 70 -8.91 6.41 -0.40
CA GLU A 70 -7.77 7.18 -0.89
C GLU A 70 -7.81 7.30 -2.41
N CYS A 71 -7.37 8.43 -2.94
CA CYS A 71 -7.16 8.64 -4.37
C CYS A 71 -5.69 8.37 -4.68
N THR A 72 -5.40 7.32 -5.44
CA THR A 72 -4.04 6.89 -5.76
C THR A 72 -3.80 6.75 -7.25
N ALA A 73 -2.52 6.71 -7.65
CA ALA A 73 -2.09 6.37 -9.00
C ALA A 73 -2.70 7.26 -10.11
N TRP A 74 -2.86 8.54 -9.83
CA TRP A 74 -3.32 9.55 -10.81
C TRP A 74 -2.16 10.25 -11.49
N GLY A 75 -2.46 11.03 -12.54
CA GLY A 75 -1.53 11.94 -13.22
C GLY A 75 -0.75 11.27 -14.34
N ASP A 76 0.52 11.65 -14.47
CA ASP A 76 1.37 11.22 -15.58
C ASP A 76 1.61 9.71 -15.58
N GLY A 77 1.79 9.17 -16.79
CA GLY A 77 2.16 7.77 -16.99
C GLY A 77 3.57 7.42 -16.51
N GLU A 78 3.94 6.18 -16.68
CA GLU A 78 5.30 5.70 -16.44
C GLU A 78 5.79 4.95 -17.66
N GLN A 79 7.06 5.14 -18.03
CA GLN A 79 7.72 4.40 -19.09
C GLN A 79 8.70 3.40 -18.47
N VAL A 80 8.64 2.16 -18.96
CA VAL A 80 9.52 1.08 -18.51
C VAL A 80 10.11 0.39 -19.71
N ALA A 81 11.39 0.04 -19.64
CA ALA A 81 12.01 -0.84 -20.60
C ALA A 81 12.44 -2.14 -19.95
N VAL A 82 12.32 -3.26 -20.67
CA VAL A 82 12.75 -4.59 -20.25
C VAL A 82 13.70 -5.11 -21.31
N GLU A 83 14.97 -5.37 -20.96
CA GLU A 83 16.03 -5.69 -21.90
C GLU A 83 16.65 -7.06 -21.63
N LEU A 84 16.79 -7.86 -22.67
CA LEU A 84 17.49 -9.14 -22.63
C LEU A 84 19.00 -8.91 -22.63
N GLU A 85 19.66 -9.41 -21.61
CA GLU A 85 21.12 -9.36 -21.46
C GLU A 85 21.82 -10.51 -22.20
N LYS A 86 23.11 -10.35 -22.48
CA LYS A 86 23.90 -11.34 -23.24
C LYS A 86 24.04 -12.71 -22.56
N ASP A 87 23.80 -12.77 -21.26
CA ASP A 87 23.82 -14.01 -20.47
C ASP A 87 22.45 -14.69 -20.37
N GLY A 88 21.43 -14.12 -21.01
CA GLY A 88 20.05 -14.59 -20.97
C GLY A 88 19.24 -14.10 -19.76
N SER A 89 19.85 -13.31 -18.89
CA SER A 89 19.13 -12.58 -17.83
C SER A 89 18.39 -11.38 -18.42
N VAL A 90 17.55 -10.73 -17.61
CA VAL A 90 16.75 -9.57 -18.02
C VAL A 90 16.93 -8.43 -17.05
N SER A 91 17.07 -7.22 -17.59
CA SER A 91 17.10 -5.96 -16.83
C SER A 91 15.82 -5.15 -17.07
N ILE A 92 15.18 -4.69 -15.99
CA ILE A 92 14.02 -3.79 -16.01
C ILE A 92 14.51 -2.41 -15.63
N TYR A 93 14.26 -1.43 -16.50
CA TYR A 93 14.60 -0.02 -16.29
C TYR A 93 13.32 0.76 -16.00
N SER A 94 13.13 1.25 -14.78
CA SER A 94 11.93 1.95 -14.35
C SER A 94 12.25 3.26 -13.64
N GLY A 95 11.50 4.30 -13.96
CA GLY A 95 11.62 5.63 -13.36
C GLY A 95 10.98 5.76 -11.98
N THR A 96 10.25 4.75 -11.50
CA THR A 96 9.82 4.69 -10.10
C THR A 96 11.00 4.44 -9.19
N GLN A 97 10.94 4.95 -7.95
CA GLN A 97 12.06 4.85 -6.99
C GLN A 97 11.75 3.88 -5.87
N SER A 98 12.65 2.94 -5.61
CA SER A 98 12.56 2.04 -4.46
C SER A 98 13.11 2.69 -3.19
N ASN A 99 12.34 2.59 -2.11
CA ASN A 99 12.73 3.02 -0.75
C ASN A 99 12.68 1.82 0.23
N GLY A 100 12.73 0.59 -0.29
CA GLY A 100 12.60 -0.64 0.50
C GLY A 100 11.23 -1.31 0.44
N GLN A 101 10.26 -0.76 -0.32
CA GLN A 101 8.89 -1.26 -0.44
C GLN A 101 8.71 -2.47 -1.39
N GLY A 102 9.80 -3.12 -1.81
CA GLY A 102 9.74 -4.38 -2.53
C GLY A 102 9.55 -4.29 -4.04
N HIS A 103 9.87 -3.15 -4.69
CA HIS A 103 9.74 -3.00 -6.15
C HIS A 103 10.50 -4.07 -6.93
N ALA A 104 11.73 -4.40 -6.51
CA ALA A 104 12.54 -5.40 -7.19
C ALA A 104 11.82 -6.75 -7.31
N THR A 105 11.15 -7.19 -6.25
CA THR A 105 10.38 -8.44 -6.25
C THR A 105 9.12 -8.32 -7.09
N ALA A 106 8.30 -7.27 -6.88
CA ALA A 106 7.03 -7.12 -7.59
C ALA A 106 7.22 -6.95 -9.11
N TYR A 107 8.20 -6.14 -9.54
CA TYR A 107 8.48 -5.95 -10.96
C TYR A 107 9.07 -7.20 -11.62
N ALA A 108 9.93 -7.93 -10.91
CA ALA A 108 10.42 -9.22 -11.40
C ALA A 108 9.29 -10.23 -11.58
N GLN A 109 8.27 -10.24 -10.70
CA GLN A 109 7.09 -11.10 -10.86
C GLN A 109 6.29 -10.75 -12.12
N PHE A 110 6.10 -9.46 -12.45
CA PHE A 110 5.44 -9.07 -13.70
C PHE A 110 6.22 -9.51 -14.94
N ALA A 111 7.53 -9.37 -14.93
CA ALA A 111 8.37 -9.80 -16.05
C ALA A 111 8.41 -11.33 -16.18
N SER A 112 8.54 -12.04 -15.07
CA SER A 112 8.54 -13.51 -15.02
C SER A 112 7.24 -14.11 -15.62
N GLN A 113 6.11 -13.44 -15.44
CA GLN A 113 4.82 -13.91 -15.98
C GLN A 113 4.81 -14.04 -17.51
N HIS A 114 5.57 -13.21 -18.23
CA HIS A 114 5.66 -13.23 -19.70
C HIS A 114 6.89 -13.95 -20.22
N LEU A 115 7.99 -13.90 -19.45
CA LEU A 115 9.30 -14.40 -19.89
C LEU A 115 9.62 -15.78 -19.31
N ASP A 116 8.82 -16.25 -18.38
CA ASP A 116 9.02 -17.52 -17.65
C ASP A 116 10.47 -17.70 -17.17
N LEU A 117 11.02 -16.59 -16.61
CA LEU A 117 12.36 -16.56 -16.02
C LEU A 117 12.26 -16.66 -14.49
N PRO A 118 13.18 -17.38 -13.84
CA PRO A 118 13.36 -17.31 -12.40
C PRO A 118 13.65 -15.86 -11.95
N LEU A 119 13.15 -15.47 -10.77
CA LEU A 119 13.27 -14.10 -10.29
C LEU A 119 14.72 -13.64 -10.09
N ASP A 120 15.64 -14.55 -9.80
CA ASP A 120 17.07 -14.29 -9.66
C ASP A 120 17.78 -13.96 -10.99
N LYS A 121 17.13 -14.23 -12.13
CA LYS A 121 17.56 -13.84 -13.47
C LYS A 121 16.99 -12.50 -13.94
N ILE A 122 16.22 -11.81 -13.09
CA ILE A 122 15.60 -10.54 -13.42
C ILE A 122 16.13 -9.46 -12.47
N ARG A 123 16.73 -8.42 -13.03
CA ARG A 123 17.26 -7.28 -12.28
C ARG A 123 16.38 -6.06 -12.48
N VAL A 124 16.11 -5.32 -11.41
CA VAL A 124 15.39 -4.05 -11.47
C VAL A 124 16.36 -2.90 -11.24
N ILE A 125 16.40 -1.95 -12.16
CA ILE A 125 17.29 -0.80 -12.18
C ILE A 125 16.45 0.46 -12.01
N GLN A 126 16.69 1.17 -10.92
CA GLN A 126 16.02 2.39 -10.54
C GLN A 126 17.02 3.39 -9.97
N GLY A 127 16.68 4.69 -9.97
CA GLY A 127 17.50 5.72 -9.36
C GLY A 127 18.82 6.05 -10.09
N ASP A 128 19.03 5.53 -11.30
CA ASP A 128 20.22 5.76 -12.14
C ASP A 128 19.82 6.56 -13.39
N THR A 129 20.00 7.87 -13.35
CA THR A 129 19.62 8.78 -14.45
C THR A 129 20.49 8.62 -15.71
N ALA A 130 21.62 7.89 -15.64
CA ALA A 130 22.41 7.53 -16.81
C ALA A 130 21.78 6.37 -17.60
N ARG A 131 20.95 5.56 -16.96
CA ARG A 131 20.35 4.35 -17.52
C ARG A 131 18.81 4.42 -17.67
N VAL A 132 18.17 5.23 -16.83
CA VAL A 132 16.71 5.46 -16.82
C VAL A 132 16.45 6.87 -17.34
N ALA A 133 15.92 6.97 -18.55
CA ALA A 133 15.79 8.25 -19.26
C ALA A 133 14.71 9.16 -18.67
N THR A 134 13.62 8.58 -18.18
CA THR A 134 12.45 9.31 -17.67
C THR A 134 11.89 8.61 -16.43
N GLY A 135 11.17 9.35 -15.58
CA GLY A 135 10.46 8.78 -14.44
C GLY A 135 9.96 9.86 -13.49
N HIS A 136 8.92 9.52 -12.74
CA HIS A 136 8.28 10.42 -11.78
C HIS A 136 8.54 10.02 -10.32
N GLY A 137 9.44 9.05 -10.10
CA GLY A 137 9.75 8.56 -8.75
C GLY A 137 8.59 7.78 -8.12
N THR A 138 8.50 7.87 -6.80
CA THR A 138 7.45 7.22 -6.00
C THR A 138 6.69 8.27 -5.18
N GLY A 139 5.37 8.30 -5.30
CA GLY A 139 4.45 9.19 -4.58
C GLY A 139 3.01 8.89 -4.99
N GLY A 140 2.03 9.21 -4.14
CA GLY A 140 0.61 8.96 -4.44
C GLY A 140 0.29 7.49 -4.69
N SER A 141 1.01 6.58 -4.06
CA SER A 141 0.83 5.12 -4.11
C SER A 141 0.78 4.55 -5.54
N ARG A 142 1.53 5.17 -6.52
CA ARG A 142 1.45 4.90 -7.96
C ARG A 142 2.37 3.77 -8.47
N SER A 143 3.38 3.39 -7.70
CA SER A 143 4.46 2.53 -8.24
C SER A 143 3.98 1.21 -8.82
N ILE A 144 3.11 0.48 -8.13
CA ILE A 144 2.59 -0.80 -8.64
C ILE A 144 1.45 -0.60 -9.64
N PRO A 145 0.41 0.23 -9.40
CA PRO A 145 -0.68 0.41 -10.36
C PRO A 145 -0.27 1.09 -11.67
N VAL A 146 0.81 1.87 -11.70
CA VAL A 146 1.30 2.54 -12.92
C VAL A 146 2.61 1.90 -13.40
N GLY A 147 3.69 1.97 -12.62
CA GLY A 147 4.99 1.41 -13.01
C GLY A 147 4.98 -0.11 -13.16
N GLY A 148 4.21 -0.83 -12.32
CA GLY A 148 4.01 -2.27 -12.44
C GLY A 148 3.26 -2.65 -13.72
N VAL A 149 2.21 -1.90 -14.08
CA VAL A 149 1.48 -2.11 -15.35
C VAL A 149 2.40 -1.83 -16.54
N SER A 150 3.18 -0.76 -16.51
CA SER A 150 4.17 -0.47 -17.56
C SER A 150 5.23 -1.58 -17.68
N THR A 151 5.65 -2.16 -16.55
CA THR A 151 6.57 -3.31 -16.53
C THR A 151 5.94 -4.54 -17.17
N PHE A 152 4.68 -4.83 -16.85
CA PHE A 152 3.93 -5.93 -17.46
C PHE A 152 3.81 -5.76 -18.99
N VAL A 153 3.49 -4.56 -19.46
CA VAL A 153 3.41 -4.25 -20.90
C VAL A 153 4.78 -4.38 -21.58
N ALA A 154 5.85 -3.86 -20.97
CA ALA A 154 7.20 -3.96 -21.51
C ALA A 154 7.70 -5.42 -21.60
N ALA A 155 7.42 -6.23 -20.59
CA ALA A 155 7.78 -7.64 -20.59
C ALA A 155 7.02 -8.43 -21.66
N LYS A 156 5.75 -8.11 -21.88
CA LYS A 156 4.94 -8.69 -22.95
C LYS A 156 5.51 -8.31 -24.33
N ASP A 157 5.85 -7.04 -24.56
CA ASP A 157 6.46 -6.58 -25.80
C ASP A 157 7.81 -7.29 -26.06
N LEU A 158 8.65 -7.43 -25.03
CA LEU A 158 9.89 -8.19 -25.14
C LEU A 158 9.61 -9.66 -25.53
N ALA A 159 8.69 -10.33 -24.85
CA ALA A 159 8.33 -11.72 -25.15
C ALA A 159 7.91 -11.91 -26.62
N GLU A 160 7.08 -11.01 -27.14
CA GLU A 160 6.66 -11.02 -28.55
C GLU A 160 7.82 -10.79 -29.52
N LYS A 161 8.71 -9.85 -29.23
CA LYS A 161 9.93 -9.58 -30.02
C LYS A 161 10.88 -10.78 -30.04
N LEU A 162 11.11 -11.39 -28.87
CA LEU A 162 11.97 -12.58 -28.77
C LEU A 162 11.38 -13.78 -29.54
N LYS A 163 10.05 -13.98 -29.50
CA LYS A 163 9.38 -15.00 -30.31
C LYS A 163 9.56 -14.72 -31.81
N LYS A 164 9.43 -13.48 -32.28
CA LYS A 164 9.71 -13.12 -33.68
C LYS A 164 11.15 -13.40 -34.08
N LEU A 165 12.12 -13.07 -33.23
CA LEU A 165 13.52 -13.34 -33.48
C LEU A 165 13.80 -14.85 -33.53
N ALA A 166 13.23 -15.64 -32.63
CA ALA A 166 13.34 -17.09 -32.57
C ALA A 166 12.64 -17.76 -33.76
N SER A 167 11.50 -17.24 -34.24
CA SER A 167 10.76 -17.74 -35.40
C SER A 167 11.64 -17.86 -36.64
N ASN A 168 12.42 -16.81 -36.93
CA ASN A 168 13.38 -16.83 -38.04
C ASN A 168 14.46 -17.89 -37.85
N LYS A 169 15.00 -18.05 -36.65
CA LYS A 169 16.08 -18.99 -36.35
C LYS A 169 15.61 -20.43 -36.31
N LEU A 170 14.40 -20.66 -35.80
CA LEU A 170 13.82 -21.99 -35.67
C LEU A 170 12.96 -22.40 -36.89
N GLU A 171 12.85 -21.53 -37.91
CA GLU A 171 11.99 -21.76 -39.09
C GLU A 171 10.58 -22.26 -38.71
N ALA A 172 9.92 -21.55 -37.76
CA ALA A 172 8.63 -21.91 -37.21
C ALA A 172 7.73 -20.66 -37.07
N ASN A 173 6.41 -20.85 -37.12
CA ASN A 173 5.48 -19.75 -36.90
C ASN A 173 5.56 -19.22 -35.47
N VAL A 174 5.43 -17.91 -35.30
CA VAL A 174 5.40 -17.28 -33.95
C VAL A 174 4.31 -17.86 -33.06
N ALA A 175 3.15 -18.23 -33.67
CA ALA A 175 2.04 -18.83 -32.94
C ALA A 175 2.35 -20.21 -32.35
N ASP A 176 3.32 -20.94 -32.94
CA ASP A 176 3.72 -22.28 -32.50
C ASP A 176 4.86 -22.21 -31.46
N LEU A 177 5.30 -20.99 -31.07
CA LEU A 177 6.39 -20.80 -30.14
C LEU A 177 5.90 -20.57 -28.70
N GLU A 178 6.51 -21.29 -27.78
CA GLU A 178 6.30 -21.14 -26.34
C GLU A 178 7.57 -20.62 -25.67
N ILE A 179 7.42 -19.84 -24.62
CA ILE A 179 8.53 -19.47 -23.72
C ILE A 179 8.45 -20.38 -22.50
N VAL A 180 9.56 -21.08 -22.20
CA VAL A 180 9.66 -21.98 -21.05
C VAL A 180 11.05 -21.86 -20.44
N ASN A 181 11.15 -21.46 -19.18
CA ASN A 181 12.39 -21.32 -18.42
C ASN A 181 13.49 -20.54 -19.18
N GLY A 182 13.16 -19.37 -19.76
CA GLY A 182 14.10 -18.55 -20.52
C GLY A 182 14.58 -19.18 -21.82
N THR A 183 13.79 -20.08 -22.40
CA THR A 183 14.02 -20.74 -23.68
C THR A 183 12.78 -20.62 -24.56
N ILE A 184 12.96 -20.36 -25.83
CA ILE A 184 11.87 -20.41 -26.81
C ILE A 184 11.92 -21.74 -27.54
N ARG A 185 10.82 -22.48 -27.50
CA ARG A 185 10.69 -23.78 -28.15
C ARG A 185 9.51 -23.82 -29.12
N VAL A 186 9.62 -24.67 -30.12
CA VAL A 186 8.49 -25.01 -31.00
C VAL A 186 7.64 -26.05 -30.28
N ALA A 187 6.36 -25.75 -30.05
CA ALA A 187 5.42 -26.60 -29.33
C ALA A 187 5.41 -28.05 -29.89
N GLY A 188 5.50 -29.04 -28.99
CA GLY A 188 5.48 -30.45 -29.38
C GLY A 188 6.75 -30.97 -30.05
N THR A 189 7.86 -30.22 -30.07
CA THR A 189 9.14 -30.62 -30.65
C THR A 189 10.31 -30.40 -29.71
N ASP A 190 11.51 -30.86 -30.06
CA ASP A 190 12.78 -30.62 -29.39
C ASP A 190 13.53 -29.36 -29.90
N ARG A 191 12.98 -28.71 -30.95
CA ARG A 191 13.57 -27.47 -31.50
C ARG A 191 13.39 -26.30 -30.55
N GLN A 192 14.50 -25.76 -30.08
CA GLN A 192 14.49 -24.65 -29.09
C GLN A 192 15.74 -23.77 -29.22
N ILE A 193 15.67 -22.57 -28.64
CA ILE A 193 16.77 -21.64 -28.53
C ILE A 193 16.68 -20.92 -27.18
N SER A 194 17.81 -20.82 -26.46
CA SER A 194 17.86 -20.11 -25.18
C SER A 194 17.85 -18.59 -25.38
N PHE A 195 17.44 -17.85 -24.35
CA PHE A 195 17.53 -16.39 -24.34
C PHE A 195 19.00 -15.92 -24.50
N ALA A 196 19.95 -16.63 -23.88
CA ALA A 196 21.39 -16.32 -24.03
C ALA A 196 21.89 -16.48 -25.47
N ASP A 197 21.38 -17.47 -26.20
CA ASP A 197 21.75 -17.68 -27.60
C ASP A 197 21.05 -16.67 -28.50
N LEU A 198 19.80 -16.33 -28.23
CA LEU A 198 19.06 -15.27 -28.92
C LEU A 198 19.76 -13.92 -28.82
N ALA A 199 20.24 -13.55 -27.63
CA ALA A 199 20.96 -12.30 -27.40
C ALA A 199 22.30 -12.20 -28.14
N LYS A 200 22.85 -13.32 -28.60
CA LYS A 200 24.13 -13.41 -29.33
C LYS A 200 23.94 -13.62 -30.82
N LEU A 201 22.72 -13.71 -31.32
CA LEU A 201 22.49 -13.91 -32.75
C LEU A 201 23.10 -12.79 -33.59
N PRO A 202 23.83 -13.12 -34.70
CA PRO A 202 24.24 -12.11 -35.65
C PRO A 202 23.04 -11.34 -36.19
N GLY A 203 23.06 -10.01 -36.06
CA GLY A 203 21.95 -9.15 -36.46
C GLY A 203 20.86 -8.91 -35.39
N ALA A 204 20.99 -9.50 -34.22
CA ALA A 204 20.14 -9.09 -33.09
C ALA A 204 20.45 -7.62 -32.69
N THR A 205 19.49 -6.76 -32.87
CA THR A 205 19.60 -5.34 -32.50
C THR A 205 18.95 -5.08 -31.13
N SER A 206 19.28 -3.95 -30.50
CA SER A 206 18.63 -3.52 -29.26
C SER A 206 17.09 -3.44 -29.41
N ASP A 207 16.58 -3.04 -30.56
CA ASP A 207 15.13 -2.99 -30.81
C ASP A 207 14.46 -4.37 -30.77
N MET A 208 15.20 -5.43 -31.06
CA MET A 208 14.70 -6.82 -31.03
C MET A 208 14.81 -7.46 -29.65
N THR A 209 15.71 -6.97 -28.80
CA THR A 209 16.01 -7.52 -27.48
C THR A 209 15.56 -6.60 -26.33
N ARG A 210 14.87 -5.50 -26.65
CA ARG A 210 14.34 -4.55 -25.70
C ARG A 210 12.84 -4.37 -25.90
N GLY A 211 12.06 -4.70 -24.90
CA GLY A 211 10.64 -4.40 -24.82
C GLY A 211 10.40 -3.03 -24.15
N ASN A 212 9.42 -2.31 -24.63
CA ASN A 212 9.03 -1.02 -24.08
C ASN A 212 7.56 -1.06 -23.65
N GLY A 213 7.28 -0.46 -22.51
CA GLY A 213 5.94 -0.35 -21.96
C GLY A 213 5.69 1.03 -21.43
N GLU A 214 4.53 1.55 -21.74
CA GLU A 214 4.03 2.80 -21.22
C GLU A 214 2.59 2.61 -20.78
N PHE A 215 2.27 3.13 -19.62
CA PHE A 215 0.90 3.15 -19.12
C PHE A 215 0.63 4.49 -18.45
N THR A 216 -0.37 5.19 -18.98
CA THR A 216 -0.95 6.39 -18.37
C THR A 216 -2.33 6.01 -17.85
N PRO A 217 -2.60 6.12 -16.56
CA PRO A 217 -3.89 5.76 -16.01
C PRO A 217 -4.97 6.73 -16.53
N PRO A 218 -6.12 6.22 -17.02
CA PRO A 218 -7.22 7.06 -17.46
C PRO A 218 -7.90 7.81 -16.31
N ASP A 219 -7.83 7.30 -15.11
CA ASP A 219 -8.29 7.88 -13.84
C ASP A 219 -7.54 7.24 -12.66
N ALA A 220 -7.73 7.81 -11.48
CA ALA A 220 -7.17 7.29 -10.23
C ALA A 220 -7.71 5.89 -9.88
N THR A 221 -6.99 5.22 -8.99
CA THR A 221 -7.51 4.05 -8.28
C THR A 221 -7.91 4.45 -6.86
N TYR A 222 -8.85 3.70 -6.26
CA TYR A 222 -9.42 4.03 -4.95
C TYR A 222 -9.31 2.84 -3.97
N PRO A 223 -8.12 2.62 -3.36
CA PRO A 223 -8.02 1.74 -2.21
C PRO A 223 -8.89 2.30 -1.08
N ASN A 224 -9.46 1.40 -0.30
CA ASN A 224 -10.36 1.77 0.77
C ASN A 224 -10.35 0.69 1.85
N GLY A 225 -10.86 0.99 3.04
CA GLY A 225 -10.88 0.00 4.08
C GLY A 225 -11.43 0.50 5.41
N THR A 226 -11.32 -0.37 6.41
CA THR A 226 -11.75 -0.11 7.78
C THR A 226 -10.68 -0.60 8.75
N HIS A 227 -10.24 0.30 9.62
CA HIS A 227 -9.31 0.03 10.72
C HIS A 227 -10.05 0.11 12.05
N VAL A 228 -9.76 -0.82 12.96
CA VAL A 228 -10.26 -0.83 14.35
C VAL A 228 -9.08 -0.94 15.30
N ALA A 229 -8.94 0.04 16.18
CA ALA A 229 -7.92 0.06 17.24
C ALA A 229 -8.57 -0.10 18.60
N GLU A 230 -7.95 -0.89 19.49
CA GLU A 230 -8.26 -0.89 20.92
C GLU A 230 -7.02 -0.48 21.71
N VAL A 231 -7.20 0.47 22.62
CA VAL A 231 -6.13 0.98 23.47
C VAL A 231 -6.42 0.78 24.94
N GLU A 232 -5.37 0.65 25.74
CA GLU A 232 -5.40 0.85 27.19
C GLU A 232 -4.60 2.10 27.56
N ILE A 233 -5.12 2.90 28.47
CA ILE A 233 -4.46 4.07 29.04
C ILE A 233 -4.24 3.84 30.53
N ASP A 234 -3.01 4.06 30.98
CA ASP A 234 -2.70 4.16 32.39
C ASP A 234 -3.02 5.59 32.88
N PRO A 235 -4.08 5.80 33.69
CA PRO A 235 -4.45 7.14 34.12
C PRO A 235 -3.42 7.80 35.05
N ALA A 236 -2.56 7.01 35.70
CA ALA A 236 -1.52 7.55 36.59
C ALA A 236 -0.30 8.11 35.84
N THR A 237 -0.09 7.70 34.61
CA THR A 237 1.09 8.10 33.79
C THR A 237 0.72 8.71 32.46
N GLY A 238 -0.51 8.51 31.98
CA GLY A 238 -0.96 8.89 30.63
C GLY A 238 -0.42 7.99 29.50
N VAL A 239 0.29 6.91 29.83
CA VAL A 239 0.84 5.97 28.84
C VAL A 239 -0.28 5.22 28.15
N VAL A 240 -0.21 5.15 26.81
CA VAL A 240 -1.14 4.42 25.93
C VAL A 240 -0.45 3.15 25.43
N SER A 241 -1.12 2.02 25.59
CA SER A 241 -0.77 0.74 24.95
C SER A 241 -1.83 0.39 23.90
N ILE A 242 -1.40 -0.05 22.72
CA ILE A 242 -2.31 -0.56 21.69
C ILE A 242 -2.46 -2.07 21.95
N GLU A 243 -3.64 -2.47 22.37
CA GLU A 243 -3.91 -3.85 22.78
C GLU A 243 -4.31 -4.75 21.61
N ARG A 244 -5.06 -4.18 20.65
CA ARG A 244 -5.54 -4.89 19.44
C ARG A 244 -5.59 -3.91 18.28
N TYR A 245 -5.26 -4.40 17.10
CA TYR A 245 -5.39 -3.63 15.87
C TYR A 245 -5.86 -4.54 14.73
N THR A 246 -6.97 -4.18 14.12
CA THR A 246 -7.62 -4.93 13.04
C THR A 246 -7.71 -4.06 11.78
N ILE A 247 -7.40 -4.64 10.63
CA ILE A 247 -7.38 -3.99 9.33
C ILE A 247 -8.17 -4.85 8.35
N CYS A 248 -9.10 -4.24 7.63
CA CYS A 248 -9.84 -4.89 6.56
C CYS A 248 -9.89 -3.94 5.35
N ASP A 249 -9.04 -4.19 4.36
CA ASP A 249 -8.77 -3.27 3.24
C ASP A 249 -9.05 -3.88 1.87
N ASP A 250 -9.18 -3.00 0.86
CA ASP A 250 -9.30 -3.31 -0.56
C ASP A 250 -8.16 -2.68 -1.37
N PHE A 251 -7.36 -3.54 -1.99
CA PHE A 251 -6.25 -3.15 -2.87
C PHE A 251 -6.42 -3.66 -4.31
N GLY A 252 -7.63 -4.05 -4.69
CA GLY A 252 -7.87 -4.67 -5.99
C GLY A 252 -7.14 -6.03 -6.09
N ILE A 253 -6.37 -6.24 -7.14
CA ILE A 253 -5.56 -7.46 -7.27
C ILE A 253 -4.25 -7.32 -6.50
N ALA A 254 -4.03 -8.18 -5.51
CA ALA A 254 -2.79 -8.25 -4.76
C ALA A 254 -1.71 -9.01 -5.56
N VAL A 255 -0.68 -8.31 -6.01
CA VAL A 255 0.44 -8.89 -6.77
C VAL A 255 1.29 -9.81 -5.91
N ASN A 256 1.59 -9.34 -4.70
CA ASN A 256 2.36 -10.09 -3.71
C ASN A 256 1.77 -9.82 -2.32
N PRO A 257 1.01 -10.78 -1.75
CA PRO A 257 0.35 -10.61 -0.45
C PRO A 257 1.30 -10.31 0.71
N MET A 258 2.51 -10.88 0.70
CA MET A 258 3.50 -10.62 1.75
C MET A 258 4.04 -9.19 1.70
N LEU A 259 4.37 -8.69 0.51
CA LEU A 259 4.80 -7.30 0.35
C LEU A 259 3.68 -6.32 0.68
N LEU A 260 2.44 -6.65 0.28
CA LEU A 260 1.26 -5.85 0.58
C LEU A 260 1.04 -5.76 2.10
N ALA A 261 1.10 -6.86 2.82
CA ALA A 261 1.01 -6.86 4.28
C ALA A 261 2.12 -6.00 4.92
N GLY A 262 3.35 -6.10 4.41
CA GLY A 262 4.47 -5.27 4.87
C GLY A 262 4.23 -3.77 4.66
N GLN A 263 3.63 -3.37 3.54
CA GLN A 263 3.25 -1.98 3.28
C GLN A 263 2.18 -1.48 4.25
N VAL A 264 1.13 -2.27 4.46
CA VAL A 264 0.04 -1.91 5.38
C VAL A 264 0.54 -1.80 6.82
N HIS A 265 1.32 -2.79 7.29
CA HIS A 265 1.90 -2.77 8.64
C HIS A 265 2.81 -1.56 8.86
N GLY A 266 3.66 -1.24 7.88
CA GLY A 266 4.53 -0.07 7.94
C GLY A 266 3.76 1.24 7.97
N GLY A 267 2.72 1.38 7.15
CA GLY A 267 1.82 2.53 7.15
C GLY A 267 1.07 2.68 8.47
N VAL A 268 0.57 1.58 9.05
CA VAL A 268 -0.10 1.60 10.36
C VAL A 268 0.87 2.05 11.45
N ALA A 269 2.10 1.53 11.47
CA ALA A 269 3.11 1.96 12.42
C ALA A 269 3.40 3.47 12.34
N GLN A 270 3.47 4.01 11.12
CA GLN A 270 3.66 5.44 10.88
C GLN A 270 2.49 6.28 11.42
N GLY A 271 1.25 5.88 11.15
CA GLY A 271 0.08 6.60 11.66
C GLY A 271 -0.09 6.50 13.19
N ILE A 272 0.30 5.38 13.81
CA ILE A 272 0.39 5.25 15.27
C ILE A 272 1.43 6.24 15.82
N GLY A 273 2.59 6.35 15.17
CA GLY A 273 3.63 7.32 15.53
C GLY A 273 3.10 8.75 15.53
N GLN A 274 2.43 9.16 14.47
CA GLN A 274 1.79 10.47 14.37
C GLN A 274 0.74 10.69 15.46
N ALA A 275 -0.08 9.68 15.75
CA ALA A 275 -1.14 9.80 16.74
C ALA A 275 -0.62 9.95 18.18
N LEU A 276 0.44 9.23 18.55
CA LEU A 276 0.84 9.05 19.96
C LEU A 276 2.22 9.61 20.33
N MET A 277 3.15 9.79 19.38
CA MET A 277 4.58 9.96 19.71
C MET A 277 5.25 11.09 18.97
N GLU A 278 5.14 11.14 17.65
CA GLU A 278 5.96 11.99 16.78
C GLU A 278 5.57 13.46 16.91
N HIS A 279 6.51 14.28 17.37
CA HIS A 279 6.28 15.70 17.62
C HIS A 279 7.47 16.55 17.16
N THR A 280 7.27 17.30 16.08
CA THR A 280 8.22 18.31 15.61
C THR A 280 8.03 19.57 16.42
N VAL A 281 9.08 19.98 17.16
CA VAL A 281 9.05 21.15 18.05
C VAL A 281 10.08 22.18 17.60
N TYR A 282 9.62 23.42 17.43
CA TYR A 282 10.46 24.58 17.19
C TYR A 282 10.43 25.50 18.39
N ASP A 283 11.54 26.13 18.69
CA ASP A 283 11.57 27.21 19.68
C ASP A 283 11.04 28.54 19.10
N LYS A 284 11.03 29.60 19.94
CA LYS A 284 10.55 30.92 19.56
C LYS A 284 11.38 31.59 18.45
N ASP A 285 12.61 31.16 18.25
CA ASP A 285 13.54 31.70 17.25
C ASP A 285 13.54 30.88 15.95
N GLY A 286 12.67 29.86 15.87
CA GLY A 286 12.49 28.95 14.70
C GLY A 286 13.51 27.82 14.63
N GLN A 287 14.29 27.59 15.70
CA GLN A 287 15.23 26.48 15.77
C GLN A 287 14.47 25.17 16.04
N LEU A 288 14.73 24.12 15.25
CA LEU A 288 14.20 22.79 15.47
C LEU A 288 14.86 22.15 16.70
N VAL A 289 14.10 21.99 17.78
CA VAL A 289 14.60 21.38 19.04
C VAL A 289 14.53 19.86 19.03
N SER A 290 13.54 19.27 18.34
CA SER A 290 13.42 17.82 18.15
C SER A 290 14.19 17.33 16.92
N ALA A 291 15.47 17.73 16.78
CA ALA A 291 16.28 17.49 15.60
C ALA A 291 17.01 16.13 15.58
N SER A 292 16.96 15.38 16.67
CA SER A 292 17.64 14.09 16.80
C SER A 292 16.68 13.01 17.27
N LEU A 293 17.04 11.74 17.07
CA LEU A 293 16.24 10.59 17.59
C LEU A 293 16.27 10.47 19.13
N MET A 294 17.01 11.33 19.83
CA MET A 294 16.90 11.46 21.28
C MET A 294 15.69 12.28 21.71
N ASP A 295 15.28 13.23 20.87
CA ASP A 295 14.20 14.18 21.15
C ASP A 295 12.94 13.88 20.33
N TYR A 296 13.11 13.32 19.13
CA TYR A 296 12.02 12.88 18.25
C TYR A 296 11.76 11.40 18.41
N THR A 297 10.60 11.05 18.92
CA THR A 297 10.24 9.65 19.23
C THR A 297 9.59 8.99 18.01
N LEU A 298 10.15 7.84 17.59
CA LEU A 298 9.56 6.96 16.58
C LEU A 298 8.96 5.71 17.23
N PRO A 299 7.91 5.11 16.64
CA PRO A 299 7.40 3.81 17.07
C PRO A 299 8.48 2.73 16.95
N ARG A 300 8.54 1.87 17.95
CA ARG A 300 9.41 0.69 18.00
C ARG A 300 8.58 -0.57 17.99
N ALA A 301 9.19 -1.71 17.72
CA ALA A 301 8.48 -2.98 17.64
C ALA A 301 7.71 -3.35 18.92
N ASP A 302 8.23 -2.95 20.09
CA ASP A 302 7.59 -3.17 21.39
C ASP A 302 6.42 -2.23 21.70
N ASN A 303 6.24 -1.16 20.91
CA ASN A 303 5.09 -0.27 21.02
C ASN A 303 3.88 -0.75 20.22
N LEU A 304 4.04 -1.78 19.39
CA LEU A 304 3.04 -2.22 18.42
C LEU A 304 2.55 -3.64 18.76
N PRO A 305 1.23 -3.90 18.67
CA PRO A 305 0.71 -5.25 18.76
C PRO A 305 0.97 -6.02 17.47
N SER A 306 0.67 -7.31 17.47
CA SER A 306 0.45 -8.04 16.23
C SER A 306 -0.79 -7.50 15.52
N PHE A 307 -0.65 -7.11 14.26
CA PHE A 307 -1.78 -6.63 13.47
C PHE A 307 -2.57 -7.80 12.87
N HIS A 308 -3.90 -7.75 12.99
CA HIS A 308 -4.77 -8.62 12.23
C HIS A 308 -5.12 -7.94 10.91
N PHE A 309 -4.63 -8.48 9.80
CA PHE A 309 -4.79 -7.91 8.46
C PHE A 309 -5.52 -8.88 7.55
N GLU A 310 -6.63 -8.44 6.99
CA GLU A 310 -7.40 -9.14 5.96
C GLU A 310 -7.68 -8.21 4.77
N THR A 311 -7.89 -8.81 3.60
CA THR A 311 -8.31 -8.08 2.40
C THR A 311 -9.66 -8.57 1.88
N LYS A 312 -10.46 -7.63 1.38
CA LYS A 312 -11.70 -7.87 0.63
C LYS A 312 -11.59 -7.13 -0.70
N ASN A 313 -10.85 -7.72 -1.61
CA ASN A 313 -10.40 -7.05 -2.82
C ASN A 313 -11.49 -6.99 -3.90
N VAL A 314 -11.69 -5.78 -4.44
CA VAL A 314 -12.53 -5.52 -5.62
C VAL A 314 -11.64 -4.89 -6.70
N PRO A 315 -11.37 -5.59 -7.82
CA PRO A 315 -10.45 -5.11 -8.84
C PRO A 315 -10.84 -3.72 -9.38
N SER A 316 -9.84 -2.84 -9.53
CA SER A 316 -10.03 -1.54 -10.20
C SER A 316 -10.30 -1.74 -11.69
N THR A 317 -11.06 -0.83 -12.29
CA THR A 317 -11.32 -0.79 -13.72
C THR A 317 -10.43 0.19 -14.48
N THR A 318 -9.62 0.98 -13.77
CA THR A 318 -8.78 2.05 -14.37
C THR A 318 -7.42 1.55 -14.85
N ASN A 319 -7.08 0.28 -14.60
CA ASN A 319 -5.90 -0.37 -15.16
C ASN A 319 -6.16 -1.84 -15.49
N PRO A 320 -5.41 -2.42 -16.47
CA PRO A 320 -5.67 -3.77 -16.97
C PRO A 320 -5.40 -4.89 -15.96
N LEU A 321 -4.69 -4.62 -14.89
CA LEU A 321 -4.34 -5.58 -13.86
C LEU A 321 -5.27 -5.51 -12.63
N GLY A 322 -6.21 -4.56 -12.59
CA GLY A 322 -7.15 -4.41 -11.49
C GLY A 322 -6.52 -4.02 -10.14
N ILE A 323 -5.33 -3.44 -10.16
CA ILE A 323 -4.56 -3.10 -8.96
C ILE A 323 -5.00 -1.73 -8.42
N LYS A 324 -5.02 -1.57 -7.10
CA LYS A 324 -5.13 -0.27 -6.41
C LYS A 324 -3.85 0.02 -5.64
N GLY A 325 -3.55 1.31 -5.44
CA GLY A 325 -2.38 1.72 -4.66
C GLY A 325 -2.48 1.31 -3.19
N ALA A 326 -1.35 1.02 -2.54
CA ALA A 326 -1.33 0.55 -1.16
C ALA A 326 -0.26 1.22 -0.29
N GLY A 327 0.48 2.20 -0.84
CA GLY A 327 1.63 2.77 -0.15
C GLY A 327 1.29 3.57 1.09
N GLU A 328 0.15 4.25 1.10
CA GLU A 328 -0.24 5.21 2.15
C GLU A 328 -1.45 4.74 2.97
N ALA A 329 -2.16 3.72 2.52
CA ALA A 329 -3.40 3.22 3.09
C ALA A 329 -3.33 2.95 4.61
N GLY A 330 -2.27 2.31 5.07
CA GLY A 330 -2.07 2.01 6.48
C GLY A 330 -2.04 3.25 7.36
N SER A 331 -1.38 4.33 6.93
CA SER A 331 -1.29 5.58 7.71
C SER A 331 -2.60 6.38 7.69
N ILE A 332 -3.32 6.36 6.57
CA ILE A 332 -4.62 7.04 6.45
C ILE A 332 -5.64 6.45 7.42
N GLY A 333 -5.74 5.13 7.50
CA GLY A 333 -6.67 4.46 8.40
C GLY A 333 -6.27 4.51 9.87
N SER A 334 -4.97 4.43 10.17
CA SER A 334 -4.50 4.22 11.54
C SER A 334 -4.56 5.47 12.41
N THR A 335 -4.15 6.61 11.89
CA THR A 335 -4.15 7.86 12.69
C THR A 335 -5.51 8.16 13.29
N PRO A 336 -6.62 8.21 12.53
CA PRO A 336 -7.94 8.45 13.10
C PRO A 336 -8.46 7.28 13.94
N ALA A 337 -8.18 6.01 13.59
CA ALA A 337 -8.63 4.87 14.38
C ALA A 337 -8.05 4.89 15.81
N VAL A 338 -6.74 5.18 15.92
CA VAL A 338 -6.05 5.28 17.22
C VAL A 338 -6.54 6.47 18.02
N MET A 339 -6.66 7.65 17.40
CA MET A 339 -7.17 8.83 18.12
C MET A 339 -8.62 8.64 18.59
N ASN A 340 -9.47 8.04 17.77
CA ASN A 340 -10.84 7.70 18.18
C ASN A 340 -10.85 6.74 19.38
N ALA A 341 -9.95 5.76 19.43
CA ALA A 341 -9.83 4.85 20.56
C ALA A 341 -9.36 5.55 21.84
N VAL A 342 -8.37 6.45 21.73
CA VAL A 342 -7.90 7.27 22.85
C VAL A 342 -9.02 8.16 23.40
N ILE A 343 -9.71 8.86 22.51
CA ILE A 343 -10.84 9.73 22.90
C ILE A 343 -11.99 8.94 23.51
N ASP A 344 -12.33 7.76 22.97
CA ASP A 344 -13.38 6.88 23.53
C ASP A 344 -13.03 6.47 24.99
N ALA A 345 -11.76 6.13 25.27
CA ALA A 345 -11.31 5.83 26.62
C ALA A 345 -11.44 7.02 27.58
N LEU A 346 -11.04 8.20 27.12
CA LEU A 346 -11.02 9.44 27.91
C LEU A 346 -12.44 10.02 28.12
N ASP A 347 -13.30 9.98 27.09
CA ASP A 347 -14.70 10.44 27.19
C ASP A 347 -15.48 9.60 28.20
N ARG A 348 -15.36 8.28 28.11
CA ARG A 348 -16.07 7.36 29.04
C ARG A 348 -15.65 7.52 30.49
N ALA A 349 -14.41 7.92 30.77
CA ALA A 349 -13.88 8.02 32.13
C ALA A 349 -13.99 9.43 32.70
N TYR A 350 -13.78 10.45 31.89
CA TYR A 350 -13.59 11.83 32.33
C TYR A 350 -14.38 12.86 31.51
N GLY A 351 -15.15 12.47 30.49
CA GLY A 351 -15.89 13.38 29.62
C GLY A 351 -14.99 14.19 28.67
N ILE A 352 -13.75 13.76 28.45
CA ILE A 352 -12.78 14.45 27.59
C ILE A 352 -13.02 14.00 26.13
N ARG A 353 -13.55 14.91 25.30
CA ARG A 353 -13.95 14.65 23.92
C ARG A 353 -13.02 15.20 22.87
N HIS A 354 -11.97 15.89 23.27
CA HIS A 354 -10.97 16.46 22.37
C HIS A 354 -9.58 16.41 23.00
N LEU A 355 -8.61 15.96 22.20
CA LEU A 355 -7.18 15.98 22.51
C LEU A 355 -6.41 16.19 21.22
N GLN A 356 -5.45 17.12 21.22
CA GLN A 356 -4.58 17.36 20.07
C GLN A 356 -3.55 16.25 19.91
N MET A 357 -3.24 15.88 18.66
CA MET A 357 -2.12 15.01 18.34
C MET A 357 -0.77 15.72 18.50
N PRO A 358 0.29 14.97 18.80
CA PRO A 358 0.28 13.59 19.29
C PRO A 358 -0.28 13.50 20.71
N ALA A 359 -1.05 12.45 20.97
CA ALA A 359 -1.61 12.15 22.30
C ALA A 359 -0.52 11.53 23.20
N THR A 360 0.51 12.33 23.50
CA THR A 360 1.63 11.90 24.33
C THR A 360 1.20 11.64 25.78
N PRO A 361 1.94 10.80 26.54
CA PRO A 361 1.62 10.54 27.95
C PRO A 361 1.43 11.80 28.78
N VAL A 362 2.26 12.82 28.57
CA VAL A 362 2.15 14.10 29.27
C VAL A 362 0.82 14.80 28.95
N ARG A 363 0.45 14.91 27.68
CA ARG A 363 -0.81 15.56 27.27
C ARG A 363 -2.04 14.83 27.82
N ILE A 364 -2.03 13.51 27.81
CA ILE A 364 -3.11 12.69 28.38
C ILE A 364 -3.20 12.91 29.87
N PHE A 365 -2.08 12.84 30.59
CA PHE A 365 -2.01 13.07 32.02
C PHE A 365 -2.50 14.46 32.42
N GLU A 366 -2.09 15.49 31.71
CA GLU A 366 -2.56 16.88 31.94
C GLU A 366 -4.05 17.04 31.68
N ALA A 367 -4.58 16.43 30.60
CA ALA A 367 -6.00 16.47 30.29
C ALA A 367 -6.85 15.80 31.38
N ILE A 368 -6.43 14.63 31.88
CA ILE A 368 -7.08 13.91 32.98
C ILE A 368 -7.09 14.79 34.24
N ASN A 369 -5.94 15.34 34.66
CA ASN A 369 -5.82 16.13 35.88
C ASN A 369 -6.56 17.48 35.77
N GLY A 370 -6.57 18.09 34.59
CA GLY A 370 -7.37 19.29 34.31
C GLY A 370 -8.86 19.05 34.47
N SER A 371 -9.39 17.95 33.96
CA SER A 371 -10.82 17.58 34.06
C SER A 371 -11.23 17.27 35.52
N ILE A 372 -10.36 16.62 36.30
CA ILE A 372 -10.61 16.32 37.72
C ILE A 372 -10.72 17.62 38.52
N ARG A 373 -9.88 18.63 38.25
CA ARG A 373 -9.93 19.95 38.92
C ARG A 373 -11.23 20.69 38.65
N VAL A 374 -11.65 20.74 37.38
CA VAL A 374 -12.93 21.39 36.99
C VAL A 374 -14.17 20.71 37.59
N ALA A 375 -14.13 19.40 37.81
CA ALA A 375 -15.24 18.67 38.44
C ALA A 375 -15.25 18.83 39.99
N ALA A 376 -14.18 19.32 40.59
CA ALA A 376 -14.05 19.55 42.04
C ALA A 376 -14.39 21.02 42.47
N GLU A 377 -14.49 21.94 41.53
CA GLU A 377 -14.98 23.30 41.68
C GLU A 377 -16.48 23.36 41.42
#